data_868a25737837c7d34504ad243ca7ce0b
#
_entry.id   868a25737837c7d34504ad243ca7ce0b
#
_cell.length_a   1.000
_cell.length_b   1.000
_cell.length_c   1.000
_cell.angle_alpha   90.00
_cell.angle_beta   90.00
_cell.angle_gamma   90.00
#
_symmetry.space_group_name_H-M   'P 1'
#
loop_
_entity.id
_entity.type
_entity.pdbx_description
1 polymer ?
#
loop_
_entity_poly.entity_id
_entity_poly.type
_entity_poly.pdbx_seq_one_letter_code
_entity_poly.pdbx_strand_id
1 'polypeptide(L)'
;MMKKFNIGFLILLILSSNLLASEISGFPSITDGDTIKIFNKRIRFHGIDTPEIKQICIKNSKDYSCGKEATTALIKKIGRKKVVCKVQDKLDRYKRY
;
A
#
# COMPACT_ATOMS: atom_id res chain seq x y z
N MET A 1 -46.53 -8.78 -5.67
CA MET A 1 -45.60 -9.34 -6.66
C MET A 1 -44.41 -8.43 -6.96
N MET A 2 -44.65 -7.15 -7.27
CA MET A 2 -43.54 -6.20 -7.53
C MET A 2 -42.61 -6.00 -6.38
N LYS A 3 -43.07 -6.02 -5.13
CA LYS A 3 -42.22 -5.88 -3.93
C LYS A 3 -41.18 -6.99 -3.80
N LYS A 4 -41.53 -8.24 -4.06
CA LYS A 4 -40.58 -9.36 -4.00
C LYS A 4 -39.48 -9.24 -5.05
N PHE A 5 -39.82 -8.79 -6.23
CA PHE A 5 -38.87 -8.59 -7.30
C PHE A 5 -37.83 -7.51 -6.95
N ASN A 6 -38.31 -6.39 -6.38
CA ASN A 6 -37.43 -5.28 -5.99
C ASN A 6 -36.45 -5.69 -4.87
N ILE A 7 -36.89 -6.49 -3.92
CA ILE A 7 -36.04 -6.99 -2.83
C ILE A 7 -34.95 -7.88 -3.38
N GLY A 8 -35.25 -8.80 -4.30
CA GLY A 8 -34.26 -9.65 -4.94
C GLY A 8 -33.21 -8.87 -5.71
N PHE A 9 -33.61 -7.81 -6.39
CA PHE A 9 -32.71 -6.93 -7.12
C PHE A 9 -31.75 -6.19 -6.19
N LEU A 10 -32.24 -5.66 -5.06
CA LEU A 10 -31.41 -4.99 -4.05
C LEU A 10 -30.36 -5.93 -3.44
N ILE A 11 -30.74 -7.16 -3.12
CA ILE A 11 -29.80 -8.17 -2.60
C ILE A 11 -28.68 -8.44 -3.60
N LEU A 12 -28.99 -8.53 -4.88
CA LEU A 12 -27.99 -8.75 -5.93
C LEU A 12 -26.99 -7.60 -6.01
N LEU A 13 -27.43 -6.35 -5.88
CA LEU A 13 -26.55 -5.19 -5.86
C LEU A 13 -25.60 -5.19 -4.66
N ILE A 14 -26.09 -5.56 -3.48
CA ILE A 14 -25.27 -5.66 -2.27
C ILE A 14 -24.16 -6.71 -2.45
N LEU A 15 -24.47 -7.87 -3.01
CA LEU A 15 -23.51 -8.92 -3.29
C LEU A 15 -22.43 -8.45 -4.29
N SER A 16 -22.83 -7.70 -5.32
CA SER A 16 -21.90 -7.14 -6.28
C SER A 16 -20.91 -6.17 -5.64
N SER A 17 -21.35 -5.36 -4.67
CA SER A 17 -20.50 -4.43 -3.93
C SER A 17 -19.42 -5.16 -3.12
N ASN A 18 -19.71 -6.34 -2.59
CA ASN A 18 -18.78 -7.14 -1.80
C ASN A 18 -17.65 -7.76 -2.64
N LEU A 19 -17.76 -7.73 -3.95
CA LEU A 19 -16.73 -8.25 -4.86
C LEU A 19 -15.68 -7.21 -5.24
N LEU A 20 -15.82 -5.96 -4.79
CA LEU A 20 -14.85 -4.91 -5.04
C LEU A 20 -13.58 -5.16 -4.24
N ALA A 21 -12.43 -4.85 -4.87
CA ALA A 21 -11.13 -4.97 -4.21
C ALA A 21 -11.07 -4.09 -2.97
N SER A 22 -10.41 -4.58 -1.93
CA SER A 22 -10.17 -3.81 -0.72
C SER A 22 -9.17 -2.69 -0.98
N GLU A 23 -9.38 -1.56 -0.34
CA GLU A 23 -8.48 -0.41 -0.39
C GLU A 23 -8.08 -0.01 1.02
N ILE A 24 -6.83 0.46 1.16
CA ILE A 24 -6.33 1.08 2.37
C ILE A 24 -5.91 2.49 2.00
N SER A 25 -6.46 3.48 2.67
CA SER A 25 -6.16 4.88 2.35
C SER A 25 -5.92 5.71 3.60
N GLY A 26 -5.11 6.74 3.47
CA GLY A 26 -4.79 7.65 4.56
C GLY A 26 -3.47 8.37 4.31
N PHE A 27 -3.03 9.12 5.31
CA PHE A 27 -1.74 9.81 5.29
C PHE A 27 -0.69 8.84 5.83
N PRO A 28 0.29 8.44 5.01
CA PRO A 28 1.23 7.41 5.42
C PRO A 28 2.38 7.96 6.25
N SER A 29 2.95 7.10 7.08
CA SER A 29 4.34 7.22 7.51
C SER A 29 5.19 6.31 6.65
N ILE A 30 6.42 6.71 6.37
CA ILE A 30 7.29 6.01 5.45
C ILE A 30 8.27 5.16 6.24
N THR A 31 8.28 3.85 5.99
CA THR A 31 9.22 2.91 6.62
C THR A 31 10.53 2.86 5.85
N ASP A 32 10.44 2.65 4.54
CA ASP A 32 11.58 2.71 3.61
C ASP A 32 11.05 2.95 2.19
N GLY A 33 11.88 2.79 1.17
CA GLY A 33 11.52 3.17 -0.19
C GLY A 33 10.40 2.33 -0.82
N ASP A 34 10.07 1.18 -0.26
CA ASP A 34 9.04 0.28 -0.81
C ASP A 34 7.94 -0.09 0.20
N THR A 35 7.98 0.47 1.41
CA THR A 35 7.04 0.13 2.48
C THR A 35 6.57 1.37 3.22
N ILE A 36 5.27 1.50 3.37
CA ILE A 36 4.62 2.57 4.12
C ILE A 36 3.71 1.99 5.19
N LYS A 37 3.23 2.84 6.08
CA LYS A 37 2.31 2.47 7.15
C LYS A 37 1.14 3.44 7.16
N ILE A 38 -0.07 2.92 7.05
CA ILE A 38 -1.32 3.68 7.14
C ILE A 38 -2.17 3.05 8.25
N PHE A 39 -2.53 3.81 9.29
CA PHE A 39 -3.34 3.32 10.42
C PHE A 39 -2.82 2.00 11.00
N ASN A 40 -1.54 1.91 11.30
CA ASN A 40 -0.88 0.70 11.81
C ASN A 40 -0.86 -0.50 10.84
N LYS A 41 -1.28 -0.34 9.61
CA LYS A 41 -1.20 -1.37 8.57
C LYS A 41 0.05 -1.14 7.75
N ARG A 42 0.94 -2.11 7.73
CA ARG A 42 2.17 -2.05 6.91
C ARG A 42 1.84 -2.49 5.50
N ILE A 43 2.23 -1.69 4.54
CA ILE A 43 1.92 -1.89 3.13
C ILE A 43 3.23 -1.94 2.36
N ARG A 44 3.50 -3.06 1.70
CA ARG A 44 4.63 -3.21 0.80
C ARG A 44 4.16 -3.01 -0.63
N PHE A 45 4.84 -2.14 -1.37
CA PHE A 45 4.49 -1.88 -2.76
C PHE A 45 4.77 -3.10 -3.63
N HIS A 46 3.79 -3.45 -4.45
CA HIS A 46 3.91 -4.57 -5.36
C HIS A 46 4.92 -4.26 -6.47
N GLY A 47 5.80 -5.23 -6.76
CA GLY A 47 6.74 -5.13 -7.86
C GLY A 47 7.90 -4.15 -7.68
N ILE A 48 8.04 -3.54 -6.52
CA ILE A 48 9.12 -2.62 -6.20
C ILE A 48 9.93 -3.21 -5.06
N ASP A 49 11.25 -3.17 -5.19
CA ASP A 49 12.18 -3.59 -4.15
C ASP A 49 13.27 -2.54 -4.03
N THR A 50 13.36 -1.90 -2.88
CA THR A 50 14.35 -0.86 -2.62
C THR A 50 15.22 -1.25 -1.44
N PRO A 51 16.41 -0.63 -1.30
CA PRO A 51 17.24 -0.84 -0.11
C PRO A 51 16.48 -0.46 1.17
N GLU A 52 16.64 -1.26 2.22
CA GLU A 52 16.10 -0.92 3.54
C GLU A 52 16.73 0.38 4.05
N ILE A 53 16.03 1.10 4.93
CA ILE A 53 16.44 2.43 5.37
C ILE A 53 17.87 2.50 5.91
N LYS A 54 18.33 1.45 6.59
CA LYS A 54 19.68 1.39 7.16
C LYS A 54 20.72 0.81 6.22
N GLN A 55 20.33 0.39 5.03
CA GLN A 55 21.24 -0.25 4.09
C GLN A 55 22.24 0.75 3.53
N ILE A 56 23.49 0.29 3.45
CA ILE A 56 24.60 1.03 2.85
C ILE A 56 24.97 0.31 1.55
N CYS A 57 25.19 1.07 0.49
CA CYS A 57 25.60 0.59 -0.83
C CYS A 57 26.95 1.17 -1.20
N ILE A 58 27.58 0.58 -2.22
CA ILE A 58 28.88 1.04 -2.73
C ILE A 58 28.71 1.53 -4.16
N LYS A 59 29.20 2.73 -4.43
CA LYS A 59 29.22 3.32 -5.75
C LYS A 59 30.55 4.05 -5.98
N ASN A 60 31.24 3.73 -7.06
CA ASN A 60 32.57 4.30 -7.35
C ASN A 60 33.56 4.13 -6.19
N SER A 61 33.56 2.94 -5.59
CA SER A 61 34.40 2.58 -4.43
C SER A 61 34.12 3.38 -3.15
N LYS A 62 32.99 4.08 -3.09
CA LYS A 62 32.57 4.84 -1.91
C LYS A 62 31.25 4.31 -1.37
N ASP A 63 31.15 4.25 -0.06
CA ASP A 63 29.89 3.94 0.63
C ASP A 63 28.93 5.10 0.54
N TYR A 64 27.64 4.79 0.40
CA TYR A 64 26.58 5.79 0.49
C TYR A 64 25.31 5.18 1.10
N SER A 65 24.49 6.04 1.68
CA SER A 65 23.27 5.63 2.40
C SER A 65 22.13 5.41 1.41
N CYS A 66 22.20 4.33 0.62
CA CYS A 66 21.21 4.05 -0.42
C CYS A 66 19.80 3.84 0.14
N GLY A 67 19.67 3.20 1.30
CA GLY A 67 18.37 3.01 1.93
C GLY A 67 17.74 4.31 2.37
N LYS A 68 18.52 5.21 2.95
CA LYS A 68 18.06 6.54 3.35
C LYS A 68 17.69 7.39 2.12
N GLU A 69 18.45 7.31 1.05
CA GLU A 69 18.14 8.01 -0.20
C GLU A 69 16.83 7.52 -0.82
N ALA A 70 16.62 6.20 -0.87
CA ALA A 70 15.37 5.62 -1.38
C ALA A 70 14.17 6.06 -0.54
N THR A 71 14.30 6.03 0.78
CA THR A 71 13.26 6.46 1.71
C THR A 71 12.94 7.94 1.54
N THR A 72 13.96 8.78 1.44
CA THR A 72 13.80 10.23 1.21
C THR A 72 13.12 10.51 -0.13
N ALA A 73 13.46 9.76 -1.17
CA ALA A 73 12.82 9.91 -2.47
C ALA A 73 11.31 9.62 -2.40
N LEU A 74 10.92 8.58 -1.67
CA LEU A 74 9.51 8.26 -1.47
C LEU A 74 8.79 9.34 -0.64
N ILE A 75 9.42 9.82 0.43
CA ILE A 75 8.87 10.91 1.26
C ILE A 75 8.58 12.14 0.39
N LYS A 76 9.51 12.53 -0.46
CA LYS A 76 9.34 13.68 -1.36
C LYS A 76 8.23 13.45 -2.37
N LYS A 77 8.14 12.25 -2.92
CA LYS A 77 7.14 11.91 -3.93
C LYS A 77 5.73 11.94 -3.37
N ILE A 78 5.52 11.41 -2.19
CA ILE A 78 4.21 11.42 -1.52
C ILE A 78 3.89 12.81 -0.98
N GLY A 79 4.89 13.49 -0.40
CA GLY A 79 4.69 14.78 0.23
C GLY A 79 3.67 14.69 1.36
N ARG A 80 2.70 15.60 1.37
CA ARG A 80 1.62 15.62 2.37
C ARG A 80 0.31 15.06 1.80
N LYS A 81 0.38 14.29 0.73
CA LYS A 81 -0.81 13.77 0.05
C LYS A 81 -1.33 12.53 0.74
N LYS A 82 -2.64 12.36 0.68
CA LYS A 82 -3.29 11.12 1.03
C LYS A 82 -2.98 10.07 -0.02
N VAL A 83 -2.68 8.85 0.44
CA VAL A 83 -2.37 7.71 -0.44
C VAL A 83 -3.53 6.72 -0.40
N VAL A 84 -3.88 6.19 -1.56
CA VAL A 84 -4.86 5.11 -1.70
C VAL A 84 -4.13 3.89 -2.25
N CYS A 85 -4.19 2.80 -1.50
CA CYS A 85 -3.56 1.53 -1.88
C CYS A 85 -4.63 0.49 -2.17
N LYS A 86 -4.56 -0.13 -3.34
CA LYS A 86 -5.40 -1.30 -3.66
C LYS A 86 -4.69 -2.54 -3.19
N VAL A 87 -5.36 -3.33 -2.35
CA VAL A 87 -4.79 -4.57 -1.81
C VAL A 87 -4.82 -5.62 -2.91
N GLN A 88 -3.64 -6.12 -3.32
CA GLN A 88 -3.50 -7.11 -4.37
C GLN A 88 -3.67 -8.54 -3.86
N ASP A 89 -3.07 -8.83 -2.71
CA ASP A 89 -3.01 -10.16 -2.15
C ASP A 89 -3.26 -10.15 -0.65
N LYS A 90 -3.27 -11.35 -0.05
CA LYS A 90 -3.30 -11.51 1.39
C LYS A 90 -2.01 -10.97 2.00
N LEU A 91 -2.02 -10.79 3.31
CA LEU A 91 -0.82 -10.41 4.06
C LEU A 91 0.36 -11.32 3.70
N ASP A 92 1.54 -10.74 3.52
CA ASP A 92 2.75 -11.52 3.33
C ASP A 92 3.21 -12.16 4.64
N ARG A 93 4.30 -12.94 4.59
CA ARG A 93 4.84 -13.61 5.78
C ARG A 93 5.27 -12.67 6.89
N TYR A 94 5.47 -11.39 6.60
CA TYR A 94 5.78 -10.34 7.57
C TYR A 94 4.54 -9.54 7.97
N LYS A 95 3.36 -10.03 7.65
CA LYS A 95 2.07 -9.39 7.93
C LYS A 95 1.93 -8.00 7.30
N ARG A 96 2.42 -7.86 6.07
CA ARG A 96 2.28 -6.64 5.26
C ARG A 96 1.28 -6.87 4.12
N TYR A 97 0.56 -5.84 3.82
CA TYR A 97 -0.36 -5.82 2.69
C TYR A 97 0.36 -5.60 1.37
#